data_82fb4c025c474434c2573fcdeb9a7f38
#
_entry.id   82fb4c025c474434c2573fcdeb9a7f38
#
_cell.length_a   1.000
_cell.length_b   1.000
_cell.length_c   1.000
_cell.angle_alpha   90.00
_cell.angle_beta   90.00
_cell.angle_gamma   90.00
#
_symmetry.space_group_name_H-M   'P 1'
#
loop_
_entity.id
_entity.type
_entity.pdbx_description
1 polymer ?
#
loop_
_entity_poly.entity_id
_entity_poly.type
_entity_poly.pdbx_seq_one_letter_code
_entity_poly.pdbx_strand_id
1 'polypeptide(L)'
;MKLYYSAGACSLSPHIALYEAGLSFEAISAPTKTHLLPDGTDFYTINPLGYVPVLELDDGRRLREGPAIVQYIADQVPGKHLAPANGTFERYKLQEWLTFIGTEIHKTFSPLFNPAAAVETKTSSLNQLKKRFTWLDGELAGKQFLMGDTF
;
A
#
# COMPACT_ATOMS: atom_id res chain seq x y z
N MET A 1 1.73 7.60 16.55
CA MET A 1 2.19 6.66 15.50
C MET A 1 3.14 7.37 14.55
N LYS A 2 4.02 6.63 13.84
CA LYS A 2 4.90 7.16 12.77
C LYS A 2 4.68 6.38 11.50
N LEU A 3 4.58 7.08 10.37
CA LEU A 3 4.55 6.47 9.04
C LEU A 3 5.86 6.77 8.32
N TYR A 4 6.64 5.74 8.05
CA TYR A 4 7.81 5.85 7.17
C TYR A 4 7.35 5.72 5.71
N TYR A 5 7.63 6.74 4.91
CA TYR A 5 7.15 6.85 3.53
C TYR A 5 8.24 7.31 2.56
N SER A 6 8.02 7.09 1.28
CA SER A 6 8.79 7.69 0.20
C SER A 6 7.85 8.31 -0.81
N ALA A 7 8.15 9.53 -1.26
CA ALA A 7 7.32 10.22 -2.24
C ALA A 7 7.24 9.40 -3.55
N GLY A 8 6.04 9.29 -4.12
CA GLY A 8 5.78 8.52 -5.33
C GLY A 8 5.79 6.99 -5.15
N ALA A 9 5.92 6.48 -3.92
CA ALA A 9 5.89 5.05 -3.63
C ALA A 9 4.53 4.59 -3.08
N CYS A 10 4.36 3.27 -2.92
CA CYS A 10 3.15 2.63 -2.42
C CYS A 10 2.76 3.03 -0.98
N SER A 11 3.65 3.70 -0.25
CA SER A 11 3.37 4.33 1.04
C SER A 11 2.32 5.44 0.99
N LEU A 12 1.93 5.90 -0.21
CA LEU A 12 0.85 6.87 -0.39
C LEU A 12 -0.49 6.32 0.12
N SER A 13 -0.80 5.04 -0.12
CA SER A 13 -2.06 4.43 0.31
C SER A 13 -2.28 4.49 1.84
N PRO A 14 -1.37 4.00 2.70
CA PRO A 14 -1.52 4.17 4.15
C PRO A 14 -1.44 5.62 4.60
N HIS A 15 -0.75 6.49 3.87
CA HIS A 15 -0.70 7.92 4.16
C HIS A 15 -2.09 8.55 4.01
N ILE A 16 -2.80 8.26 2.91
CA ILE A 16 -4.19 8.66 2.68
C ILE A 16 -5.09 8.07 3.78
N ALA A 17 -4.97 6.77 4.06
CA ALA A 17 -5.80 6.11 5.06
C ALA A 17 -5.69 6.73 6.46
N LEU A 18 -4.49 7.19 6.86
CA LEU A 18 -4.29 7.89 8.14
C LEU A 18 -5.01 9.24 8.19
N TYR A 19 -5.00 10.00 7.08
CA TYR A 19 -5.73 11.27 6.99
C TYR A 19 -7.24 11.04 7.01
N GLU A 20 -7.76 10.09 6.24
CA GLU A 20 -9.19 9.75 6.22
C GLU A 20 -9.68 9.24 7.59
N ALA A 21 -8.83 8.48 8.27
CA ALA A 21 -9.10 8.04 9.64
C ALA A 21 -9.12 9.20 10.65
N GLY A 22 -8.47 10.32 10.37
CA GLY A 22 -8.30 11.44 11.29
C GLY A 22 -7.38 11.09 12.47
N LEU A 23 -6.48 10.12 12.28
CA LEU A 23 -5.54 9.71 13.32
C LEU A 23 -4.30 10.60 13.33
N SER A 24 -3.81 10.93 14.53
CA SER A 24 -2.56 11.68 14.69
C SER A 24 -1.36 10.79 14.38
N PHE A 25 -0.48 11.25 13.51
CA PHE A 25 0.75 10.55 13.14
C PHE A 25 1.85 11.53 12.71
N GLU A 26 3.09 11.08 12.80
CA GLU A 26 4.27 11.73 12.23
C GLU A 26 4.64 11.04 10.91
N ALA A 27 4.77 11.82 9.83
CA ALA A 27 5.23 11.31 8.54
C ALA A 27 6.75 11.50 8.42
N ILE A 28 7.51 10.40 8.37
CA ILE A 28 8.97 10.41 8.28
C ILE A 28 9.39 9.95 6.89
N SER A 29 10.12 10.82 6.18
CA SER A 29 10.67 10.49 4.87
C SER A 29 11.74 9.41 4.99
N ALA A 30 11.57 8.32 4.22
CA ALA A 30 12.52 7.22 4.11
C ALA A 30 12.78 6.93 2.62
N PRO A 31 13.65 7.72 1.96
CA PRO A 31 13.89 7.59 0.53
C PRO A 31 14.46 6.22 0.17
N THR A 32 13.85 5.55 -0.80
CA THR A 32 14.23 4.18 -1.23
C THR A 32 15.58 4.10 -1.95
N LYS A 33 16.18 5.23 -2.30
CA LYS A 33 17.52 5.28 -2.94
C LYS A 33 18.67 5.35 -1.92
N THR A 34 18.51 6.16 -0.89
CA THR A 34 19.58 6.41 0.10
C THR A 34 19.41 5.57 1.36
N HIS A 35 18.17 5.20 1.68
CA HIS A 35 17.78 4.54 2.95
C HIS A 35 18.22 5.33 4.20
N LEU A 36 18.44 6.65 4.07
CA LEU A 36 18.77 7.52 5.18
C LEU A 36 17.56 8.39 5.53
N LEU A 37 17.19 8.40 6.81
CA LEU A 37 16.17 9.29 7.34
C LEU A 37 16.71 10.73 7.44
N PRO A 38 15.84 11.74 7.66
CA PRO A 38 16.28 13.14 7.77
C PRO A 38 17.29 13.42 8.89
N ASP A 39 17.26 12.61 9.95
CA ASP A 39 18.20 12.68 11.09
C ASP A 39 19.50 11.88 10.87
N GLY A 40 19.67 11.26 9.71
CA GLY A 40 20.82 10.42 9.37
C GLY A 40 20.68 8.96 9.80
N THR A 41 19.61 8.56 10.45
CA THR A 41 19.35 7.17 10.84
C THR A 41 19.26 6.27 9.60
N ASP A 42 19.93 5.14 9.64
CA ASP A 42 19.83 4.11 8.61
C ASP A 42 18.47 3.40 8.70
N PHE A 43 17.65 3.52 7.66
CA PHE A 43 16.31 2.93 7.58
C PHE A 43 16.33 1.39 7.67
N TYR A 44 17.41 0.73 7.32
CA TYR A 44 17.54 -0.73 7.51
C TYR A 44 17.47 -1.15 8.97
N THR A 45 17.77 -0.27 9.93
CA THR A 45 17.57 -0.51 11.36
C THR A 45 16.10 -0.54 11.77
N ILE A 46 15.22 0.07 10.96
CA ILE A 46 13.77 0.13 11.16
C ILE A 46 13.09 -0.99 10.38
N ASN A 47 13.46 -1.16 9.12
CA ASN A 47 13.01 -2.24 8.27
C ASN A 47 14.19 -2.89 7.52
N PRO A 48 14.64 -4.08 7.92
CA PRO A 48 15.76 -4.76 7.27
C PRO A 48 15.58 -5.04 5.77
N LEU A 49 14.34 -4.99 5.26
CA LEU A 49 14.06 -5.11 3.83
C LEU A 49 14.26 -3.79 3.06
N GLY A 50 14.42 -2.65 3.77
CA GLY A 50 14.57 -1.34 3.15
C GLY A 50 13.33 -0.80 2.44
N TYR A 51 12.18 -1.43 2.61
CA TYR A 51 10.94 -1.06 1.91
C TYR A 51 10.04 -0.16 2.75
N VAL A 52 9.36 0.77 2.08
CA VAL A 52 8.22 1.52 2.61
C VAL A 52 6.92 0.92 2.07
N PRO A 53 5.78 1.06 2.78
CA PRO A 53 5.57 1.72 4.06
C PRO A 53 5.99 0.89 5.28
N VAL A 54 6.27 1.58 6.38
CA VAL A 54 6.28 1.00 7.72
C VAL A 54 5.44 1.89 8.62
N LEU A 55 4.51 1.32 9.36
CA LEU A 55 3.78 1.99 10.44
C LEU A 55 4.38 1.57 11.78
N GLU A 56 4.90 2.54 12.54
CA GLU A 56 5.39 2.33 13.90
C GLU A 56 4.35 2.88 14.89
N LEU A 57 3.94 2.04 15.81
CA LEU A 57 3.00 2.39 16.86
C LEU A 57 3.71 3.10 18.03
N ASP A 58 2.95 3.71 18.93
CA ASP A 58 3.49 4.45 20.07
C ASP A 58 4.21 3.55 21.09
N ASP A 59 3.93 2.26 21.07
CA ASP A 59 4.62 1.22 21.87
C ASP A 59 5.85 0.63 21.18
N GLY A 60 6.23 1.15 20.01
CA GLY A 60 7.40 0.70 19.24
C GLY A 60 7.15 -0.51 18.34
N ARG A 61 5.97 -1.13 18.36
CA ARG A 61 5.64 -2.22 17.42
C ARG A 61 5.55 -1.66 16.00
N ARG A 62 6.01 -2.46 15.04
CA ARG A 62 6.06 -2.07 13.63
C ARG A 62 5.23 -3.01 12.78
N LEU A 63 4.41 -2.42 11.91
CA LEU A 63 3.63 -3.12 10.90
C LEU A 63 4.16 -2.76 9.51
N ARG A 64 4.32 -3.76 8.67
CA ARG A 64 4.75 -3.65 7.28
C ARG A 64 3.63 -4.13 6.37
N GLU A 65 3.82 -4.00 5.07
CA GLU A 65 2.86 -4.30 4.02
C GLU A 65 1.65 -3.37 4.00
N GLY A 66 1.52 -2.61 2.90
CA GLY A 66 0.43 -1.66 2.70
C GLY A 66 -0.95 -2.23 3.01
N PRO A 67 -1.31 -3.43 2.49
CA PRO A 67 -2.60 -4.07 2.76
C PRO A 67 -2.89 -4.33 4.25
N ALA A 68 -1.87 -4.69 5.02
CA ALA A 68 -2.02 -4.90 6.46
C ALA A 68 -2.16 -3.57 7.21
N ILE A 69 -1.36 -2.57 6.81
CA ILE A 69 -1.36 -1.24 7.44
C ILE A 69 -2.69 -0.53 7.24
N VAL A 70 -3.25 -0.51 6.02
CA VAL A 70 -4.53 0.18 5.77
C VAL A 70 -5.68 -0.47 6.52
N GLN A 71 -5.70 -1.79 6.64
CA GLN A 71 -6.69 -2.50 7.45
C GLN A 71 -6.55 -2.18 8.94
N TYR A 72 -5.32 -2.18 9.46
CA TYR A 72 -5.05 -1.81 10.84
C TYR A 72 -5.57 -0.40 11.15
N ILE A 73 -5.27 0.57 10.27
CA ILE A 73 -5.73 1.96 10.40
C ILE A 73 -7.25 2.03 10.43
N ALA A 74 -7.93 1.37 9.48
CA ALA A 74 -9.38 1.34 9.41
C ALA A 74 -10.02 0.74 10.69
N ASP A 75 -9.42 -0.30 11.24
CA ASP A 75 -9.89 -0.98 12.45
C ASP A 75 -9.73 -0.14 13.73
N GLN A 76 -8.85 0.89 13.73
CA GLN A 76 -8.74 1.83 14.85
C GLN A 76 -9.94 2.80 14.92
N VAL A 77 -10.65 2.99 13.82
CA VAL A 77 -11.74 3.98 13.69
C VAL A 77 -12.99 3.36 13.03
N PRO A 78 -13.60 2.33 13.61
CA PRO A 78 -14.70 1.60 12.98
C PRO A 78 -15.90 2.49 12.62
N GLY A 79 -16.11 3.57 13.36
CA GLY A 79 -17.15 4.57 13.08
C GLY A 79 -16.92 5.41 11.80
N LYS A 80 -15.73 5.35 11.20
CA LYS A 80 -15.42 5.99 9.92
C LYS A 80 -15.78 5.13 8.70
N HIS A 81 -16.09 3.86 8.92
CA HIS A 81 -16.48 2.89 7.87
C HIS A 81 -15.46 2.75 6.73
N LEU A 82 -14.16 2.97 6.99
CA LEU A 82 -13.08 2.83 6.00
C LEU A 82 -12.83 1.37 5.57
N ALA A 83 -13.34 0.41 6.33
CA ALA A 83 -13.33 -1.01 5.96
C ALA A 83 -14.56 -1.71 6.57
N PRO A 84 -15.08 -2.76 5.92
CA PRO A 84 -16.10 -3.63 6.51
C PRO A 84 -15.61 -4.26 7.81
N ALA A 85 -16.54 -4.60 8.71
CA ALA A 85 -16.24 -5.23 10.00
C ALA A 85 -15.49 -6.56 9.81
N ASN A 86 -14.55 -6.86 10.72
CA ASN A 86 -13.82 -8.12 10.72
C ASN A 86 -14.79 -9.32 10.86
N GLY A 87 -14.49 -10.39 10.13
CA GLY A 87 -15.30 -11.61 10.13
C GLY A 87 -16.49 -11.59 9.17
N THR A 88 -16.78 -10.47 8.51
CA THR A 88 -17.83 -10.38 7.48
C THR A 88 -17.32 -10.83 6.12
N PHE A 89 -18.22 -11.25 5.23
CA PHE A 89 -17.86 -11.60 3.85
C PHE A 89 -17.31 -10.39 3.09
N GLU A 90 -17.86 -9.21 3.33
CA GLU A 90 -17.41 -7.95 2.73
C GLU A 90 -15.96 -7.63 3.12
N ARG A 91 -15.54 -7.97 4.35
CA ARG A 91 -14.12 -7.83 4.76
C ARG A 91 -13.22 -8.76 3.94
N TYR A 92 -13.65 -9.99 3.67
CA TYR A 92 -12.89 -10.90 2.80
C TYR A 92 -12.84 -10.41 1.35
N LYS A 93 -13.91 -9.77 0.85
CA LYS A 93 -13.88 -9.10 -0.46
C LYS A 93 -12.88 -7.95 -0.50
N LEU A 94 -12.79 -7.13 0.55
CA LEU A 94 -11.74 -6.11 0.67
C LEU A 94 -10.34 -6.75 0.65
N GLN A 95 -10.12 -7.82 1.39
CA GLN A 95 -8.84 -8.54 1.42
C GLN A 95 -8.50 -9.17 0.07
N GLU A 96 -9.47 -9.67 -0.67
CA GLU A 96 -9.30 -10.15 -2.05
C GLU A 96 -8.77 -9.03 -2.95
N TRP A 97 -9.38 -7.83 -2.91
CA TRP A 97 -8.91 -6.67 -3.67
C TRP A 97 -7.50 -6.23 -3.26
N LEU A 98 -7.24 -6.12 -1.98
CA LEU A 98 -5.92 -5.75 -1.47
C LEU A 98 -4.83 -6.76 -1.89
N THR A 99 -5.17 -8.05 -1.87
CA THR A 99 -4.27 -9.12 -2.31
C THR A 99 -4.03 -9.02 -3.82
N PHE A 100 -5.09 -8.91 -4.63
CA PHE A 100 -4.99 -8.76 -6.09
C PHE A 100 -4.12 -7.55 -6.47
N ILE A 101 -4.37 -6.39 -5.86
CA ILE A 101 -3.57 -5.19 -6.14
C ILE A 101 -2.10 -5.43 -5.80
N GLY A 102 -1.82 -6.06 -4.64
CA GLY A 102 -0.46 -6.30 -4.18
C GLY A 102 0.30 -7.29 -5.06
N THR A 103 -0.33 -8.40 -5.44
CA THR A 103 0.33 -9.51 -6.15
C THR A 103 0.28 -9.37 -7.67
N GLU A 104 -0.87 -8.97 -8.22
CA GLU A 104 -1.11 -9.00 -9.66
C GLU A 104 -0.83 -7.65 -10.34
N ILE A 105 -0.94 -6.52 -9.62
CA ILE A 105 -0.66 -5.20 -10.17
C ILE A 105 0.69 -4.71 -9.67
N HIS A 106 0.81 -4.45 -8.36
CA HIS A 106 1.99 -3.78 -7.80
C HIS A 106 3.30 -4.53 -8.10
N LYS A 107 3.35 -5.83 -7.84
CA LYS A 107 4.55 -6.64 -8.10
C LYS A 107 4.89 -6.74 -9.59
N THR A 108 3.89 -6.69 -10.47
CA THR A 108 4.11 -6.75 -11.92
C THR A 108 4.84 -5.52 -12.46
N PHE A 109 4.81 -4.38 -11.75
CA PHE A 109 5.62 -3.22 -12.10
C PHE A 109 7.12 -3.39 -11.81
N SER A 110 7.54 -4.31 -10.95
CA SER A 110 8.92 -4.42 -10.48
C SER A 110 9.98 -4.47 -11.60
N PRO A 111 9.80 -5.24 -12.70
CA PRO A 111 10.77 -5.25 -13.79
C PRO A 111 10.88 -3.91 -14.52
N LEU A 112 9.81 -3.09 -14.52
CA LEU A 112 9.81 -1.79 -15.21
C LEU A 112 10.70 -0.76 -14.49
N PHE A 113 10.86 -0.90 -13.18
CA PHE A 113 11.73 -0.07 -12.37
C PHE A 113 13.18 -0.56 -12.32
N ASN A 114 13.45 -1.79 -12.79
CA ASN A 114 14.80 -2.35 -12.83
C ASN A 114 15.48 -2.01 -14.17
N PRO A 115 16.52 -1.14 -14.18
CA PRO A 115 17.25 -0.80 -15.42
C PRO A 115 17.89 -2.03 -16.09
N ALA A 116 18.32 -3.01 -15.29
CA ALA A 116 18.99 -4.23 -15.78
C ALA A 116 18.03 -5.33 -16.26
N ALA A 117 16.70 -5.14 -16.12
CA ALA A 117 15.74 -6.14 -16.61
C ALA A 117 15.74 -6.19 -18.14
N ALA A 118 15.72 -7.42 -18.68
CA ALA A 118 15.65 -7.67 -20.13
C ALA A 118 14.39 -7.03 -20.74
N VAL A 119 14.50 -6.62 -22.01
CA VAL A 119 13.38 -5.98 -22.75
C VAL A 119 12.17 -6.90 -22.83
N GLU A 120 12.37 -8.19 -23.04
CA GLU A 120 11.31 -9.21 -23.10
C GLU A 120 10.56 -9.31 -21.76
N THR A 121 11.28 -9.23 -20.63
CA THR A 121 10.68 -9.23 -19.30
C THR A 121 9.81 -7.99 -19.07
N LYS A 122 10.30 -6.82 -19.47
CA LYS A 122 9.54 -5.56 -19.38
C LYS A 122 8.29 -5.62 -20.27
N THR A 123 8.42 -6.12 -21.49
CA THR A 123 7.31 -6.29 -22.43
C THR A 123 6.25 -7.26 -21.88
N SER A 124 6.68 -8.38 -21.30
CA SER A 124 5.79 -9.36 -20.66
C SER A 124 5.02 -8.71 -19.50
N SER A 125 5.71 -7.94 -18.63
CA SER A 125 5.08 -7.21 -17.54
C SER A 125 4.04 -6.19 -18.01
N LEU A 126 4.35 -5.42 -19.05
CA LEU A 126 3.40 -4.47 -19.65
C LEU A 126 2.15 -5.17 -20.20
N ASN A 127 2.33 -6.31 -20.90
CA ASN A 127 1.21 -7.08 -21.41
C ASN A 127 0.35 -7.66 -20.28
N GLN A 128 0.96 -8.13 -19.20
CA GLN A 128 0.23 -8.58 -18.01
C GLN A 128 -0.53 -7.45 -17.34
N LEU A 129 0.10 -6.31 -17.11
CA LEU A 129 -0.55 -5.12 -16.54
C LEU A 129 -1.75 -4.68 -17.38
N LYS A 130 -1.60 -4.64 -18.72
CA LYS A 130 -2.71 -4.31 -19.61
C LYS A 130 -3.92 -5.23 -19.39
N LYS A 131 -3.70 -6.54 -19.30
CA LYS A 131 -4.78 -7.51 -19.04
C LYS A 131 -5.45 -7.27 -17.68
N ARG A 132 -4.64 -7.01 -16.61
CA ARG A 132 -5.15 -6.76 -15.26
C ARG A 132 -5.94 -5.46 -15.17
N PHE A 133 -5.45 -4.40 -15.82
CA PHE A 133 -6.16 -3.12 -15.84
C PHE A 133 -7.44 -3.19 -16.69
N THR A 134 -7.43 -3.90 -17.81
CA THR A 134 -8.67 -4.11 -18.60
C THR A 134 -9.74 -4.84 -17.79
N TRP A 135 -9.35 -5.85 -17.02
CA TRP A 135 -10.29 -6.54 -16.13
C TRP A 135 -10.78 -5.63 -14.99
N LEU A 136 -9.86 -4.88 -14.35
CA LEU A 136 -10.17 -3.97 -13.26
C LEU A 136 -11.10 -2.83 -13.72
N ASP A 137 -10.93 -2.32 -14.93
CA ASP A 137 -11.79 -1.32 -15.54
C ASP A 137 -13.23 -1.83 -15.65
N GLY A 138 -13.41 -3.09 -16.06
CA GLY A 138 -14.70 -3.76 -16.08
C GLY A 138 -15.32 -3.90 -14.68
N GLU A 139 -14.52 -4.21 -13.66
CA GLU A 139 -15.00 -4.33 -12.27
C GLU A 139 -15.42 -2.97 -11.66
N LEU A 140 -14.82 -1.88 -12.13
CA LEU A 140 -15.16 -0.51 -11.73
C LEU A 140 -16.35 0.07 -12.49
N ALA A 141 -16.79 -0.55 -13.58
CA ALA A 141 -17.86 -0.03 -14.41
C ALA A 141 -19.13 0.21 -13.59
N GLY A 142 -19.60 1.47 -13.56
CA GLY A 142 -20.78 1.89 -12.80
C GLY A 142 -20.59 2.00 -11.29
N LYS A 143 -19.36 1.93 -10.78
CA LYS A 143 -19.02 2.08 -9.35
C LYS A 143 -18.08 3.27 -9.15
N GLN A 144 -18.19 3.94 -8.02
CA GLN A 144 -17.22 4.98 -7.63
C GLN A 144 -15.93 4.37 -7.07
N PHE A 145 -16.02 3.25 -6.35
CA PHE A 145 -14.91 2.54 -5.73
C PHE A 145 -15.05 1.03 -5.94
N LEU A 146 -13.98 0.29 -5.77
CA LEU A 146 -13.98 -1.19 -5.92
C LEU A 146 -14.98 -1.89 -4.99
N MET A 147 -15.22 -1.33 -3.81
CA MET A 147 -16.15 -1.89 -2.83
C MET A 147 -17.57 -1.30 -2.92
N GLY A 148 -17.87 -0.43 -3.89
CA GLY A 148 -19.18 0.18 -4.07
C GLY A 148 -19.12 1.70 -4.21
N ASP A 149 -20.04 2.41 -3.53
CA ASP A 149 -20.23 3.86 -3.72
C ASP A 149 -19.60 4.70 -2.58
N THR A 150 -18.97 4.08 -1.61
CA THR A 150 -18.29 4.75 -0.49
C THR A 150 -16.80 4.43 -0.49
N PHE A 151 -16.01 5.44 -0.09
CA PHE A 151 -14.56 5.29 0.08
C PHE A 151 -14.24 4.30 1.21
#